data_e430b75c3f30a0b40588b7fe9fb23a32
#
_entry.id   e430b75c3f30a0b40588b7fe9fb23a32
#
_cell.length_a   1.000
_cell.length_b   1.000
_cell.length_c   1.000
_cell.angle_alpha   90.00
_cell.angle_beta   90.00
_cell.angle_gamma   90.00
#
_symmetry.space_group_name_H-M   'P 1'
#
loop_
_entity.id
_entity.type
_entity.pdbx_description
1 polymer ?
#
loop_
_entity_poly.entity_id
_entity_poly.type
_entity_poly.pdbx_seq_one_letter_code
_entity_poly.pdbx_strand_id
1 'polypeptide(L)'
;MADELTYALITPYSLLKSRTGGILGRLLSLTNLEIVGATMFAPSDAFVDKYCATLEEQVTKPAWKKVMMNYVNSNFRKENKFRITNRMLLLFFRGDQAIAKLKDDVIGPITSFQGHTIRGSFGDYVERSDGTVEYFEPAALTSADPVTNNKQLALFAEYMTKDGGVIEDVVKFPEGTKPETTLVILKPFEERSPLPGNIIDMFSRTGLYIVGIKLLRMSIAQADEFYGPLVDIFREKLKPKPEKIAEKLREGFKATFSFEVPAAIVNNHSEQLSEQLKDMNARHEFNKIIQYMTGLDPEKASQADKAKPGTARCLALLYRGPDAILKIRNILGPTNSKQGEPGKIRRIYGEDIMKNAAHASDAVENAERERKIISLWDNKGRCELKELIENYLQKSR
;
A
#
# COMPACT_ATOMS: atom_id res chain seq x y z
N MET A 1 -24.29 8.24 14.39
CA MET A 1 -23.40 7.12 14.76
C MET A 1 -21.99 7.69 14.89
N ALA A 2 -21.22 7.27 15.87
CA ALA A 2 -19.88 7.84 16.13
C ALA A 2 -18.90 7.32 15.09
N ASP A 3 -18.23 8.22 14.40
CA ASP A 3 -17.14 7.91 13.45
C ASP A 3 -15.87 7.60 14.26
N GLU A 4 -15.60 6.31 14.49
CA GLU A 4 -14.50 5.84 15.31
C GLU A 4 -13.23 5.64 14.49
N LEU A 5 -12.07 5.97 15.05
CA LEU A 5 -10.75 5.61 14.58
C LEU A 5 -10.18 4.49 15.45
N THR A 6 -9.68 3.42 14.83
CA THR A 6 -9.01 2.32 15.52
C THR A 6 -7.84 1.79 14.68
N TYR A 7 -7.13 0.80 15.19
CA TYR A 7 -5.97 0.23 14.53
C TYR A 7 -5.98 -1.31 14.50
N ALA A 8 -5.28 -1.88 13.53
CA ALA A 8 -4.85 -3.27 13.52
C ALA A 8 -3.32 -3.32 13.46
N LEU A 9 -2.71 -4.08 14.36
CA LEU A 9 -1.27 -4.30 14.42
C LEU A 9 -0.99 -5.74 14.01
N ILE A 10 -0.32 -5.94 12.85
CA ILE A 10 0.13 -7.26 12.41
C ILE A 10 1.47 -7.56 13.10
N THR A 11 1.54 -8.69 13.80
CA THR A 11 2.64 -9.05 14.69
C THR A 11 3.97 -9.29 13.95
N PRO A 12 5.13 -9.13 14.62
CA PRO A 12 6.43 -9.47 14.05
C PRO A 12 6.51 -10.91 13.53
N TYR A 13 5.90 -11.85 14.23
CA TYR A 13 5.86 -13.25 13.84
C TYR A 13 5.05 -13.47 12.55
N SER A 14 3.94 -12.78 12.39
CA SER A 14 3.13 -12.84 11.16
C SER A 14 3.89 -12.30 9.95
N LEU A 15 4.69 -11.23 10.14
CA LEU A 15 5.58 -10.74 9.09
C LEU A 15 6.68 -11.75 8.75
N LEU A 16 7.28 -12.37 9.78
CA LEU A 16 8.31 -13.41 9.59
C LEU A 16 7.78 -14.61 8.80
N LYS A 17 6.54 -15.01 9.07
CA LYS A 17 5.88 -16.15 8.41
C LYS A 17 5.21 -15.77 7.08
N SER A 18 5.47 -14.57 6.56
CA SER A 18 4.88 -14.08 5.29
C SER A 18 3.34 -14.12 5.26
N ARG A 19 2.69 -13.95 6.41
CA ARG A 19 1.23 -13.94 6.54
C ARG A 19 0.60 -12.58 6.25
N THR A 20 1.42 -11.56 6.02
CA THR A 20 1.00 -10.16 5.86
C THR A 20 -0.06 -9.99 4.79
N GLY A 21 0.12 -10.61 3.62
CA GLY A 21 -0.81 -10.50 2.50
C GLY A 21 -2.19 -11.07 2.83
N GLY A 22 -2.25 -12.29 3.38
CA GLY A 22 -3.49 -12.92 3.76
C GLY A 22 -4.25 -12.18 4.88
N ILE A 23 -3.51 -11.65 5.87
CA ILE A 23 -4.10 -10.85 6.96
C ILE A 23 -4.65 -9.53 6.41
N LEU A 24 -3.86 -8.81 5.60
CA LEU A 24 -4.30 -7.54 5.00
C LEU A 24 -5.51 -7.74 4.08
N GLY A 25 -5.50 -8.79 3.26
CA GLY A 25 -6.65 -9.12 2.41
C GLY A 25 -7.95 -9.27 3.20
N ARG A 26 -7.91 -9.92 4.36
CA ARG A 26 -9.08 -10.04 5.26
C ARG A 26 -9.46 -8.73 5.93
N LEU A 27 -8.49 -7.97 6.43
CA LEU A 27 -8.74 -6.65 7.01
C LEU A 27 -9.46 -5.73 6.03
N LEU A 28 -9.13 -5.80 4.74
CA LEU A 28 -9.73 -4.96 3.71
C LEU A 28 -11.06 -5.48 3.17
N SER A 29 -11.30 -6.81 3.16
CA SER A 29 -12.47 -7.40 2.52
C SER A 29 -13.61 -7.73 3.49
N LEU A 30 -13.31 -8.02 4.76
CA LEU A 30 -14.33 -8.45 5.74
C LEU A 30 -14.98 -7.29 6.49
N THR A 31 -14.56 -6.05 6.24
CA THR A 31 -15.13 -4.87 6.90
C THR A 31 -15.55 -3.81 5.89
N ASN A 32 -16.48 -2.95 6.30
CA ASN A 32 -16.84 -1.72 5.59
C ASN A 32 -16.12 -0.49 6.16
N LEU A 33 -15.06 -0.69 6.91
CA LEU A 33 -14.26 0.38 7.46
C LEU A 33 -13.31 0.95 6.40
N GLU A 34 -13.15 2.25 6.42
CA GLU A 34 -12.15 2.90 5.57
C GLU A 34 -10.75 2.70 6.16
N ILE A 35 -9.80 2.19 5.38
CA ILE A 35 -8.38 2.28 5.73
C ILE A 35 -7.93 3.73 5.54
N VAL A 36 -7.43 4.36 6.59
CA VAL A 36 -7.02 5.78 6.59
C VAL A 36 -5.53 5.96 6.82
N GLY A 37 -4.80 4.88 7.11
CA GLY A 37 -3.36 4.96 7.30
C GLY A 37 -2.69 3.60 7.38
N ALA A 38 -1.40 3.57 7.01
CA ALA A 38 -0.55 2.40 7.11
C ALA A 38 0.89 2.83 7.35
N THR A 39 1.60 2.15 8.24
CA THR A 39 3.04 2.38 8.48
C THR A 39 3.73 1.12 8.99
N MET A 40 5.03 0.99 8.72
CA MET A 40 5.85 0.07 9.50
C MET A 40 6.14 0.67 10.87
N PHE A 41 6.31 -0.18 11.87
CA PHE A 41 6.58 0.22 13.23
C PHE A 41 7.56 -0.74 13.89
N ALA A 42 8.62 -0.23 14.51
CA ALA A 42 9.60 -1.00 15.25
C ALA A 42 9.70 -0.40 16.68
N PRO A 43 8.87 -0.89 17.60
CA PRO A 43 8.71 -0.27 18.91
C PRO A 43 10.01 -0.22 19.70
N SER A 44 10.27 0.91 20.33
CA SER A 44 11.28 1.04 21.37
C SER A 44 10.82 0.35 22.65
N ASP A 45 11.75 -0.03 23.53
CA ASP A 45 11.40 -0.66 24.81
C ASP A 45 10.49 0.24 25.65
N ALA A 46 10.71 1.55 25.62
CA ALA A 46 9.86 2.52 26.29
C ALA A 46 8.39 2.52 25.76
N PHE A 47 8.20 2.32 24.44
CA PHE A 47 6.87 2.12 23.87
C PHE A 47 6.26 0.81 24.43
N VAL A 48 7.04 -0.28 24.42
CA VAL A 48 6.56 -1.59 24.86
C VAL A 48 6.09 -1.55 26.33
N ASP A 49 6.82 -0.88 27.21
CA ASP A 49 6.44 -0.72 28.61
C ASP A 49 5.09 0.00 28.77
N LYS A 50 4.91 1.13 28.05
CA LYS A 50 3.66 1.88 28.08
C LYS A 50 2.50 1.11 27.43
N TYR A 51 2.76 0.39 26.33
CA TYR A 51 1.75 -0.42 25.66
C TYR A 51 1.29 -1.59 26.55
N CYS A 52 2.22 -2.25 27.22
CA CYS A 52 1.91 -3.26 28.24
C CYS A 52 0.99 -2.71 29.33
N ALA A 53 1.23 -1.51 29.85
CA ALA A 53 0.36 -0.90 30.85
C ALA A 53 -1.09 -0.73 30.35
N THR A 54 -1.30 -0.37 29.08
CA THR A 54 -2.66 -0.29 28.51
C THR A 54 -3.32 -1.66 28.40
N LEU A 55 -2.56 -2.71 28.12
CA LEU A 55 -3.08 -4.10 28.07
C LEU A 55 -3.42 -4.64 29.44
N GLU A 56 -2.68 -4.26 30.48
CA GLU A 56 -3.00 -4.62 31.86
C GLU A 56 -4.37 -4.13 32.32
N GLU A 57 -4.74 -2.92 31.91
CA GLU A 57 -6.06 -2.36 32.17
C GLU A 57 -7.15 -3.05 31.32
N GLN A 58 -6.84 -3.40 30.08
CA GLN A 58 -7.76 -3.96 29.10
C GLN A 58 -8.16 -5.42 29.41
N VAL A 59 -7.22 -6.24 29.87
CA VAL A 59 -7.43 -7.68 30.06
C VAL A 59 -7.88 -7.96 31.49
N THR A 60 -9.16 -8.28 31.67
CA THR A 60 -9.77 -8.50 32.97
C THR A 60 -9.46 -9.86 33.59
N LYS A 61 -9.27 -10.92 32.79
CA LYS A 61 -8.97 -12.27 33.27
C LYS A 61 -7.48 -12.40 33.58
N PRO A 62 -7.07 -12.70 34.85
CA PRO A 62 -5.67 -12.72 35.27
C PRO A 62 -4.76 -13.65 34.45
N ALA A 63 -5.24 -14.86 34.13
CA ALA A 63 -4.48 -15.81 33.33
C ALA A 63 -4.14 -15.25 31.92
N TRP A 64 -5.11 -14.64 31.24
CA TRP A 64 -4.94 -14.01 29.93
C TRP A 64 -4.09 -12.75 30.00
N LYS A 65 -4.21 -11.97 31.08
CA LYS A 65 -3.34 -10.81 31.30
C LYS A 65 -1.87 -11.24 31.28
N LYS A 66 -1.51 -12.28 32.02
CA LYS A 66 -0.15 -12.81 32.04
C LYS A 66 0.31 -13.30 30.68
N VAL A 67 -0.55 -14.00 29.93
CA VAL A 67 -0.24 -14.48 28.56
C VAL A 67 0.04 -13.33 27.61
N MET A 68 -0.83 -12.31 27.57
CA MET A 68 -0.67 -11.14 26.71
C MET A 68 0.58 -10.34 27.05
N MET A 69 0.84 -10.09 28.34
CA MET A 69 2.03 -9.38 28.80
C MET A 69 3.32 -10.13 28.43
N ASN A 70 3.35 -11.45 28.67
CA ASN A 70 4.48 -12.28 28.28
C ASN A 70 4.69 -12.27 26.75
N TYR A 71 3.60 -12.34 25.98
CA TYR A 71 3.68 -12.28 24.54
C TYR A 71 4.30 -10.98 24.05
N VAL A 72 3.78 -9.83 24.48
CA VAL A 72 4.27 -8.52 24.06
C VAL A 72 5.72 -8.33 24.50
N ASN A 73 6.08 -8.63 25.74
CA ASN A 73 7.45 -8.52 26.22
C ASN A 73 8.44 -9.43 25.47
N SER A 74 8.00 -10.62 25.05
CA SER A 74 8.88 -11.59 24.36
C SER A 74 9.01 -11.34 22.85
N ASN A 75 8.08 -10.61 22.22
CA ASN A 75 8.03 -10.48 20.78
C ASN A 75 8.21 -9.04 20.27
N PHE A 76 7.86 -8.01 21.06
CA PHE A 76 7.84 -6.63 20.59
C PHE A 76 9.13 -5.87 20.93
N ARG A 77 9.91 -6.34 21.90
CA ARG A 77 11.17 -5.68 22.27
C ARG A 77 12.23 -5.89 21.18
N LYS A 78 13.21 -4.99 21.15
CA LYS A 78 14.34 -5.05 20.24
C LYS A 78 15.09 -6.38 20.36
N GLU A 79 15.30 -6.84 21.59
CA GLU A 79 15.79 -8.19 21.87
C GLU A 79 14.59 -9.09 22.15
N ASN A 80 14.22 -9.93 21.17
CA ASN A 80 13.05 -10.78 21.23
C ASN A 80 13.42 -12.26 21.05
N LYS A 81 12.49 -13.15 21.44
CA LYS A 81 12.71 -14.60 21.43
C LYS A 81 13.06 -15.18 20.05
N PHE A 82 12.67 -14.51 18.97
CA PHE A 82 12.95 -14.96 17.61
C PHE A 82 14.31 -14.48 17.10
N ARG A 83 14.99 -13.60 17.81
CA ARG A 83 16.24 -12.94 17.39
C ARG A 83 16.12 -12.25 16.02
N ILE A 84 14.92 -11.78 15.70
CA ILE A 84 14.59 -11.07 14.49
C ILE A 84 14.27 -9.61 14.80
N THR A 85 14.14 -8.81 13.76
CA THR A 85 13.65 -7.44 13.92
C THR A 85 12.24 -7.43 14.49
N ASN A 86 12.01 -6.59 15.48
CA ASN A 86 10.71 -6.36 16.12
C ASN A 86 9.75 -5.51 15.26
N ARG A 87 9.96 -5.49 13.95
CA ARG A 87 9.11 -4.76 13.00
C ARG A 87 7.71 -5.35 12.96
N MET A 88 6.74 -4.47 12.90
CA MET A 88 5.32 -4.79 12.77
C MET A 88 4.66 -3.87 11.75
N LEU A 89 3.49 -4.26 11.27
CA LEU A 89 2.70 -3.43 10.37
C LEU A 89 1.51 -2.86 11.14
N LEU A 90 1.40 -1.54 11.15
CA LEU A 90 0.33 -0.80 11.83
C LEU A 90 -0.59 -0.19 10.78
N LEU A 91 -1.88 -0.50 10.87
CA LEU A 91 -2.94 -0.06 9.98
C LEU A 91 -4.00 0.68 10.78
N PHE A 92 -4.51 1.77 10.24
CA PHE A 92 -5.56 2.56 10.88
C PHE A 92 -6.85 2.50 10.07
N PHE A 93 -7.95 2.24 10.76
CA PHE A 93 -9.29 2.10 10.20
C PHE A 93 -10.25 3.09 10.82
N ARG A 94 -11.18 3.61 10.02
CA ARG A 94 -12.18 4.58 10.42
C ARG A 94 -13.56 4.17 9.95
N GLY A 95 -14.56 4.43 10.77
CA GLY A 95 -15.97 4.22 10.42
C GLY A 95 -16.86 3.96 11.62
N ASP A 96 -18.10 3.60 11.35
CA ASP A 96 -19.09 3.31 12.36
C ASP A 96 -18.78 2.01 13.10
N GLN A 97 -18.76 2.06 14.45
CA GLN A 97 -18.43 0.92 15.33
C GLN A 97 -17.10 0.24 14.96
N ALA A 98 -16.08 1.04 14.57
CA ALA A 98 -14.84 0.51 14.02
C ALA A 98 -14.10 -0.39 15.00
N ILE A 99 -14.12 -0.07 16.29
CA ILE A 99 -13.44 -0.83 17.35
C ILE A 99 -14.08 -2.23 17.48
N ALA A 100 -15.39 -2.29 17.62
CA ALA A 100 -16.12 -3.55 17.79
C ALA A 100 -16.00 -4.44 16.53
N LYS A 101 -16.25 -3.88 15.34
CA LYS A 101 -16.15 -4.61 14.07
C LYS A 101 -14.76 -5.19 13.86
N LEU A 102 -13.71 -4.40 14.09
CA LEU A 102 -12.35 -4.88 13.90
C LEU A 102 -11.98 -5.97 14.90
N LYS A 103 -12.37 -5.79 16.17
CA LYS A 103 -12.09 -6.73 17.25
C LYS A 103 -12.86 -8.04 17.10
N ASP A 104 -14.18 -7.97 16.92
CA ASP A 104 -15.05 -9.12 17.06
C ASP A 104 -15.26 -9.85 15.72
N ASP A 105 -15.48 -9.11 14.61
CA ASP A 105 -15.85 -9.69 13.33
C ASP A 105 -14.63 -10.06 12.48
N VAL A 106 -13.54 -9.26 12.55
CA VAL A 106 -12.40 -9.41 11.63
C VAL A 106 -11.20 -10.08 12.28
N ILE A 107 -10.68 -9.51 13.39
CA ILE A 107 -9.53 -10.09 14.09
C ILE A 107 -9.96 -11.33 14.87
N GLY A 108 -11.11 -11.25 15.53
CA GLY A 108 -11.73 -12.37 16.22
C GLY A 108 -11.24 -12.56 17.65
N PRO A 109 -11.93 -13.42 18.42
CA PRO A 109 -11.61 -13.70 19.81
C PRO A 109 -10.29 -14.47 19.95
N ILE A 110 -9.67 -14.35 21.13
CA ILE A 110 -8.38 -14.97 21.42
C ILE A 110 -8.50 -16.49 21.56
N THR A 111 -9.64 -16.98 22.01
CA THR A 111 -9.86 -18.37 22.46
C THR A 111 -10.78 -19.19 21.56
N SER A 112 -11.28 -18.64 20.46
CA SER A 112 -12.17 -19.41 19.57
C SER A 112 -11.58 -19.44 18.16
N PHE A 113 -11.46 -20.66 17.65
CA PHE A 113 -10.99 -20.95 16.28
C PHE A 113 -12.09 -20.74 15.25
N GLN A 114 -12.55 -19.51 15.10
CA GLN A 114 -13.47 -19.17 14.01
C GLN A 114 -12.67 -18.94 12.75
N GLY A 115 -12.65 -19.92 11.87
CA GLY A 115 -11.80 -19.96 10.66
C GLY A 115 -11.96 -18.78 9.70
N HIS A 116 -13.02 -18.00 9.80
CA HIS A 116 -13.20 -16.77 9.01
C HIS A 116 -12.46 -15.56 9.59
N THR A 117 -12.08 -15.57 10.88
CA THR A 117 -11.35 -14.47 11.52
C THR A 117 -9.85 -14.57 11.28
N ILE A 118 -9.13 -13.46 11.49
CA ILE A 118 -7.67 -13.43 11.37
C ILE A 118 -7.02 -14.36 12.39
N ARG A 119 -7.42 -14.29 13.64
CA ARG A 119 -6.87 -15.18 14.69
C ARG A 119 -7.20 -16.63 14.43
N GLY A 120 -8.43 -16.95 14.00
CA GLY A 120 -8.81 -18.32 13.69
C GLY A 120 -8.06 -18.94 12.50
N SER A 121 -7.49 -18.12 11.59
CA SER A 121 -6.79 -18.62 10.40
C SER A 121 -5.27 -18.49 10.48
N PHE A 122 -4.77 -17.45 11.11
CA PHE A 122 -3.34 -17.11 11.14
C PHE A 122 -2.76 -17.10 12.56
N GLY A 123 -3.62 -17.06 13.58
CA GLY A 123 -3.21 -17.22 14.98
C GLY A 123 -2.87 -18.68 15.31
N ASP A 124 -2.29 -18.86 16.47
CA ASP A 124 -2.00 -20.17 17.00
C ASP A 124 -2.14 -20.12 18.53
N TYR A 125 -2.76 -21.16 19.08
CA TYR A 125 -3.10 -21.23 20.49
C TYR A 125 -3.12 -22.68 20.95
N VAL A 126 -2.32 -22.99 21.95
CA VAL A 126 -2.27 -24.32 22.55
C VAL A 126 -2.49 -24.18 24.06
N GLU A 127 -3.54 -24.80 24.56
CA GLU A 127 -3.88 -24.88 25.98
C GLU A 127 -3.72 -26.33 26.46
N ARG A 128 -3.09 -26.50 27.61
CA ARG A 128 -2.99 -27.79 28.30
C ARG A 128 -4.29 -28.14 29.01
N SER A 129 -4.45 -29.38 29.36
CA SER A 129 -5.62 -29.89 30.09
C SER A 129 -5.89 -29.22 31.45
N ASP A 130 -4.86 -28.61 32.05
CA ASP A 130 -4.95 -27.83 33.28
C ASP A 130 -5.34 -26.36 33.08
N GLY A 131 -5.62 -25.95 31.84
CA GLY A 131 -5.95 -24.58 31.51
C GLY A 131 -4.74 -23.66 31.34
N THR A 132 -3.52 -24.20 31.42
CA THR A 132 -2.30 -23.42 31.17
C THR A 132 -2.07 -23.21 29.69
N VAL A 133 -1.86 -21.95 29.27
CA VAL A 133 -1.52 -21.61 27.88
C VAL A 133 -0.06 -21.96 27.63
N GLU A 134 0.17 -22.95 26.77
CA GLU A 134 1.51 -23.39 26.35
C GLU A 134 2.10 -22.54 25.25
N TYR A 135 1.27 -22.18 24.27
CA TYR A 135 1.65 -21.38 23.13
C TYR A 135 0.56 -20.37 22.78
N PHE A 136 0.98 -19.15 22.41
CA PHE A 136 0.09 -18.08 22.02
C PHE A 136 0.71 -17.21 20.94
N GLU A 137 0.07 -17.11 19.78
CA GLU A 137 0.39 -16.19 18.69
C GLU A 137 -0.92 -15.59 18.13
N PRO A 138 -1.21 -14.32 18.42
CA PRO A 138 -2.48 -13.70 18.07
C PRO A 138 -2.62 -13.30 16.60
N ALA A 139 -1.57 -13.43 15.79
CA ALA A 139 -1.42 -12.95 14.42
C ALA A 139 -1.60 -11.43 14.25
N ALA A 140 -2.63 -10.85 14.84
CA ALA A 140 -2.89 -9.41 14.88
C ALA A 140 -3.46 -8.99 16.24
N LEU A 141 -3.20 -7.72 16.60
CA LEU A 141 -3.75 -7.07 17.78
C LEU A 141 -4.55 -5.84 17.42
N THR A 142 -5.56 -5.52 18.22
CA THR A 142 -6.37 -4.29 18.19
C THR A 142 -6.88 -3.97 19.57
N SER A 143 -7.47 -2.80 19.77
CA SER A 143 -8.07 -2.40 21.05
C SER A 143 -9.35 -3.16 21.35
N ALA A 144 -9.65 -3.33 22.62
CA ALA A 144 -10.86 -4.01 23.08
C ALA A 144 -12.07 -3.10 23.24
N ASP A 145 -11.86 -1.83 23.56
CA ASP A 145 -12.88 -0.86 23.94
C ASP A 145 -12.44 0.58 23.60
N PRO A 146 -13.37 1.56 23.57
CA PRO A 146 -13.06 2.94 23.20
C PRO A 146 -12.05 3.64 24.14
N VAL A 147 -12.09 3.36 25.44
CA VAL A 147 -11.20 4.02 26.40
C VAL A 147 -9.76 3.57 26.19
N THR A 148 -9.55 2.26 26.11
CA THR A 148 -8.24 1.68 25.82
C THR A 148 -7.76 2.07 24.44
N ASN A 149 -8.66 2.11 23.44
CA ASN A 149 -8.33 2.53 22.07
C ASN A 149 -7.74 3.93 22.05
N ASN A 150 -8.36 4.89 22.72
CA ASN A 150 -7.87 6.27 22.74
C ASN A 150 -6.50 6.38 23.44
N LYS A 151 -6.26 5.62 24.54
CA LYS A 151 -4.95 5.55 25.18
C LYS A 151 -3.87 4.98 24.24
N GLN A 152 -4.19 3.91 23.53
CA GLN A 152 -3.27 3.26 22.60
C GLN A 152 -3.02 4.12 21.34
N LEU A 153 -4.04 4.78 20.81
CA LEU A 153 -3.86 5.74 19.73
C LEU A 153 -2.96 6.93 20.14
N ALA A 154 -3.17 7.48 21.34
CA ALA A 154 -2.29 8.53 21.87
C ALA A 154 -0.84 8.07 21.97
N LEU A 155 -0.63 6.83 22.45
CA LEU A 155 0.69 6.23 22.53
C LEU A 155 1.33 6.04 21.15
N PHE A 156 0.57 5.55 20.15
CA PHE A 156 1.07 5.48 18.78
C PHE A 156 1.44 6.85 18.23
N ALA A 157 0.62 7.89 18.47
CA ALA A 157 0.93 9.25 18.03
C ALA A 157 2.23 9.79 18.67
N GLU A 158 2.44 9.55 19.97
CA GLU A 158 3.66 9.94 20.70
C GLU A 158 4.93 9.34 20.09
N TYR A 159 4.87 8.06 19.70
CA TYR A 159 6.03 7.32 19.19
C TYR A 159 6.13 7.25 17.67
N MET A 160 5.14 7.74 16.92
CA MET A 160 5.02 7.56 15.48
C MET A 160 6.26 8.03 14.71
N THR A 161 6.81 9.20 15.06
CA THR A 161 7.97 9.77 14.38
C THR A 161 9.30 9.12 14.77
N LYS A 162 9.34 8.42 15.90
CA LYS A 162 10.54 7.77 16.43
C LYS A 162 10.62 6.29 16.06
N ASP A 163 9.50 5.59 16.20
CA ASP A 163 9.43 4.14 16.08
C ASP A 163 8.71 3.69 14.79
N GLY A 164 8.01 4.61 14.08
CA GLY A 164 7.25 4.33 12.85
C GLY A 164 7.93 4.82 11.57
N GLY A 165 7.38 4.42 10.43
CA GLY A 165 7.75 4.88 9.07
C GLY A 165 8.64 3.93 8.31
N VAL A 166 9.76 4.43 7.76
CA VAL A 166 10.74 3.60 7.04
C VAL A 166 11.77 3.06 8.02
N ILE A 167 11.87 1.73 8.10
CA ILE A 167 12.66 1.02 9.11
C ILE A 167 13.75 0.13 8.49
N GLU A 168 14.52 0.66 7.53
CA GLU A 168 15.54 -0.11 6.79
C GLU A 168 16.64 -0.69 7.70
N ASP A 169 17.02 0.04 8.74
CA ASP A 169 18.13 -0.33 9.62
C ASP A 169 17.81 -1.46 10.59
N VAL A 170 16.52 -1.80 10.75
CA VAL A 170 16.13 -2.89 11.64
C VAL A 170 16.30 -4.29 11.01
N VAL A 171 16.56 -4.36 9.70
CA VAL A 171 16.80 -5.63 8.98
C VAL A 171 18.29 -5.81 8.77
N LYS A 172 18.86 -6.85 9.36
CA LYS A 172 20.26 -7.22 9.20
C LYS A 172 20.40 -8.31 8.14
N PHE A 173 21.40 -8.16 7.28
CA PHE A 173 21.76 -9.14 6.25
C PHE A 173 23.11 -9.78 6.58
N PRO A 174 23.39 -11.00 6.07
CA PRO A 174 24.70 -11.60 6.18
C PRO A 174 25.81 -10.70 5.64
N GLU A 175 27.00 -10.83 6.17
CA GLU A 175 28.18 -10.10 5.70
C GLU A 175 28.44 -10.35 4.20
N GLY A 176 28.83 -9.32 3.47
CA GLY A 176 28.99 -9.37 2.00
C GLY A 176 27.72 -9.22 1.18
N THR A 177 26.53 -9.26 1.80
CA THR A 177 25.27 -8.99 1.08
C THR A 177 25.14 -7.49 0.76
N LYS A 178 24.77 -7.19 -0.49
CA LYS A 178 24.42 -5.80 -0.92
C LYS A 178 22.91 -5.70 -1.05
N PRO A 179 22.19 -5.29 0.00
CA PRO A 179 20.74 -5.16 -0.07
C PRO A 179 20.35 -3.91 -0.86
N GLU A 180 19.36 -4.06 -1.74
CA GLU A 180 18.71 -2.98 -2.46
C GLU A 180 17.35 -2.68 -1.82
N THR A 181 16.86 -1.45 -1.95
CA THR A 181 15.49 -1.08 -1.62
C THR A 181 14.76 -0.70 -2.91
N THR A 182 13.58 -1.30 -3.13
CA THR A 182 12.72 -1.00 -4.28
C THR A 182 11.35 -0.54 -3.83
N LEU A 183 10.75 0.37 -4.60
CA LEU A 183 9.38 0.83 -4.38
C LEU A 183 8.40 0.00 -5.21
N VAL A 184 7.31 -0.39 -4.59
CA VAL A 184 6.12 -0.92 -5.25
C VAL A 184 4.92 -0.05 -4.90
N ILE A 185 4.12 0.34 -5.88
CA ILE A 185 2.83 0.99 -5.65
C ILE A 185 1.73 0.08 -6.18
N LEU A 186 0.91 -0.47 -5.29
CA LEU A 186 -0.34 -1.10 -5.67
C LEU A 186 -1.28 -0.01 -6.15
N LYS A 187 -1.70 -0.13 -7.41
CA LYS A 187 -2.51 0.88 -8.11
C LYS A 187 -3.88 1.01 -7.46
N PRO A 188 -4.67 2.03 -7.81
CA PRO A 188 -5.94 2.29 -7.17
C PRO A 188 -6.80 1.04 -7.01
N PHE A 189 -7.30 0.82 -5.80
CA PHE A 189 -8.16 -0.31 -5.45
C PHE A 189 -9.46 0.17 -4.80
N GLU A 190 -10.50 -0.62 -4.99
CA GLU A 190 -11.83 -0.35 -4.43
C GLU A 190 -11.90 -0.67 -2.94
N GLU A 191 -12.90 -0.13 -2.28
CA GLU A 191 -13.26 -0.54 -0.91
C GLU A 191 -13.63 -2.03 -0.90
N ARG A 192 -13.34 -2.69 0.21
CA ARG A 192 -13.59 -4.13 0.40
C ARG A 192 -12.88 -5.04 -0.61
N SER A 193 -11.77 -4.60 -1.17
CA SER A 193 -11.00 -5.41 -2.10
C SER A 193 -9.90 -6.20 -1.37
N PRO A 194 -9.83 -7.52 -1.50
CA PRO A 194 -8.71 -8.32 -1.01
C PRO A 194 -7.45 -8.15 -1.89
N LEU A 195 -7.56 -7.48 -3.01
CA LEU A 195 -6.53 -7.38 -4.04
C LEU A 195 -5.17 -6.92 -3.51
N PRO A 196 -5.06 -5.85 -2.68
CA PRO A 196 -3.77 -5.47 -2.12
C PRO A 196 -3.10 -6.59 -1.32
N GLY A 197 -3.88 -7.30 -0.51
CA GLY A 197 -3.38 -8.44 0.26
C GLY A 197 -2.90 -9.59 -0.63
N ASN A 198 -3.66 -9.95 -1.65
CA ASN A 198 -3.31 -11.02 -2.59
C ASN A 198 -2.01 -10.71 -3.36
N ILE A 199 -1.81 -9.45 -3.76
CA ILE A 199 -0.58 -9.03 -4.44
C ILE A 199 0.61 -9.08 -3.48
N ILE A 200 0.46 -8.61 -2.24
CA ILE A 200 1.52 -8.69 -1.21
C ILE A 200 1.88 -10.14 -0.91
N ASP A 201 0.90 -11.04 -0.86
CA ASP A 201 1.14 -12.48 -0.68
C ASP A 201 2.03 -13.05 -1.78
N MET A 202 1.80 -12.67 -3.03
CA MET A 202 2.66 -13.10 -4.15
C MET A 202 4.09 -12.56 -4.02
N PHE A 203 4.27 -11.34 -3.56
CA PHE A 203 5.61 -10.78 -3.30
C PHE A 203 6.33 -11.49 -2.13
N SER A 204 5.62 -12.10 -1.21
CA SER A 204 6.23 -12.83 -0.08
C SER A 204 7.20 -13.93 -0.52
N ARG A 205 6.98 -14.50 -1.71
CA ARG A 205 7.82 -15.55 -2.31
C ARG A 205 9.23 -15.06 -2.67
N THR A 206 9.46 -13.75 -2.70
CA THR A 206 10.78 -13.17 -2.98
C THR A 206 11.77 -13.32 -1.83
N GLY A 207 11.28 -13.53 -0.61
CA GLY A 207 12.07 -13.49 0.61
C GLY A 207 12.53 -12.09 1.01
N LEU A 208 12.02 -11.04 0.34
CA LEU A 208 12.33 -9.65 0.67
C LEU A 208 11.55 -9.18 1.89
N TYR A 209 12.12 -8.19 2.57
CA TYR A 209 11.50 -7.58 3.75
C TYR A 209 10.73 -6.33 3.38
N ILE A 210 9.49 -6.21 3.87
CA ILE A 210 8.77 -4.92 3.84
C ILE A 210 9.42 -4.03 4.91
N VAL A 211 9.96 -2.88 4.50
CA VAL A 211 10.64 -1.92 5.38
C VAL A 211 9.95 -0.55 5.42
N GLY A 212 8.97 -0.34 4.56
CA GLY A 212 8.12 0.83 4.54
C GLY A 212 6.77 0.51 3.92
N ILE A 213 5.73 1.17 4.39
CA ILE A 213 4.38 1.12 3.82
C ILE A 213 3.66 2.45 4.05
N LYS A 214 2.89 2.90 3.08
CA LYS A 214 2.08 4.12 3.17
C LYS A 214 0.80 3.95 2.37
N LEU A 215 -0.34 4.32 2.98
CA LEU A 215 -1.55 4.58 2.21
C LEU A 215 -1.35 5.92 1.49
N LEU A 216 -1.45 5.88 0.16
CA LEU A 216 -1.10 7.00 -0.70
C LEU A 216 -2.33 7.49 -1.48
N ARG A 217 -2.59 8.80 -1.38
CA ARG A 217 -3.51 9.53 -2.24
C ARG A 217 -2.70 10.58 -3.00
N MET A 218 -2.16 10.21 -4.17
CA MET A 218 -1.31 11.11 -4.94
C MET A 218 -2.06 12.37 -5.34
N SER A 219 -1.44 13.52 -5.18
CA SER A 219 -1.90 14.74 -5.81
C SER A 219 -1.58 14.72 -7.31
N ILE A 220 -2.25 15.55 -8.13
CA ILE A 220 -1.93 15.70 -9.55
C ILE A 220 -0.45 16.10 -9.71
N ALA A 221 0.05 17.03 -8.90
CA ALA A 221 1.45 17.47 -8.96
C ALA A 221 2.43 16.34 -8.64
N GLN A 222 2.15 15.52 -7.62
CA GLN A 222 2.98 14.35 -7.31
C GLN A 222 2.96 13.31 -8.43
N ALA A 223 1.79 13.05 -9.01
CA ALA A 223 1.65 12.08 -10.10
C ALA A 223 2.33 12.56 -11.38
N ASP A 224 2.24 13.87 -11.71
CA ASP A 224 2.93 14.51 -12.84
C ASP A 224 4.47 14.38 -12.68
N GLU A 225 5.01 14.64 -11.49
CA GLU A 225 6.44 14.49 -11.21
C GLU A 225 6.88 13.01 -11.22
N PHE A 226 6.07 12.12 -10.65
CA PHE A 226 6.38 10.70 -10.54
C PHE A 226 6.45 10.01 -11.90
N TYR A 227 5.44 10.23 -12.75
CA TYR A 227 5.30 9.63 -14.06
C TYR A 227 5.88 10.48 -15.20
N GLY A 228 6.34 11.69 -14.92
CA GLY A 228 6.87 12.65 -15.91
C GLY A 228 7.81 12.05 -16.97
N PRO A 229 8.76 11.16 -16.58
CA PRO A 229 9.66 10.51 -17.55
C PRO A 229 8.95 9.69 -18.63
N LEU A 230 7.66 9.33 -18.45
CA LEU A 230 6.89 8.62 -19.49
C LEU A 230 6.47 9.51 -20.66
N VAL A 231 6.42 10.83 -20.50
CA VAL A 231 5.95 11.74 -21.55
C VAL A 231 6.82 11.62 -22.79
N ASP A 232 8.14 11.59 -22.63
CA ASP A 232 9.07 11.46 -23.76
C ASP A 232 8.93 10.09 -24.45
N ILE A 233 8.73 9.04 -23.66
CA ILE A 233 8.45 7.70 -24.19
C ILE A 233 7.14 7.71 -25.00
N PHE A 234 6.14 8.44 -24.57
CA PHE A 234 4.84 8.52 -25.24
C PHE A 234 4.91 9.32 -26.54
N ARG A 235 5.72 10.38 -26.59
CA ARG A 235 5.99 11.12 -27.83
C ARG A 235 6.43 10.20 -28.97
N GLU A 236 7.33 9.27 -28.64
CA GLU A 236 7.87 8.35 -29.64
C GLU A 236 6.94 7.16 -29.91
N LYS A 237 6.46 6.50 -28.85
CA LYS A 237 5.70 5.24 -28.98
C LYS A 237 4.23 5.42 -29.34
N LEU A 238 3.62 6.55 -28.96
CA LEU A 238 2.20 6.84 -29.16
C LEU A 238 1.95 7.93 -30.21
N LYS A 239 2.96 8.27 -31.00
CA LYS A 239 2.79 9.18 -32.15
C LYS A 239 1.62 8.71 -33.02
N PRO A 240 0.66 9.57 -33.35
CA PRO A 240 -0.45 9.21 -34.22
C PRO A 240 0.05 8.63 -35.56
N LYS A 241 -0.46 7.48 -35.96
CA LYS A 241 -0.02 6.82 -37.19
C LYS A 241 -0.53 7.57 -38.41
N PRO A 242 0.35 8.04 -39.35
CA PRO A 242 -0.07 8.77 -40.55
C PRO A 242 -1.11 8.01 -41.37
N GLU A 243 -0.98 6.68 -41.48
CA GLU A 243 -1.90 5.84 -42.24
C GLU A 243 -3.35 5.92 -41.73
N LYS A 244 -3.52 5.92 -40.37
CA LYS A 244 -4.84 6.06 -39.74
C LYS A 244 -5.42 7.46 -39.92
N ILE A 245 -4.58 8.50 -39.88
CA ILE A 245 -4.99 9.87 -40.15
C ILE A 245 -5.43 9.97 -41.61
N ALA A 246 -4.64 9.41 -42.54
CA ALA A 246 -4.97 9.40 -43.98
C ALA A 246 -6.31 8.72 -44.26
N GLU A 247 -6.60 7.61 -43.61
CA GLU A 247 -7.89 6.91 -43.71
C GLU A 247 -9.05 7.84 -43.31
N LYS A 248 -8.95 8.51 -42.17
CA LYS A 248 -9.98 9.44 -41.71
C LYS A 248 -10.11 10.69 -42.55
N LEU A 249 -9.00 11.23 -43.07
CA LEU A 249 -9.04 12.34 -44.04
C LEU A 249 -9.75 11.93 -45.34
N ARG A 250 -9.49 10.75 -45.89
CA ARG A 250 -10.19 10.23 -47.08
C ARG A 250 -11.69 10.08 -46.86
N GLU A 251 -12.09 9.52 -45.70
CA GLU A 251 -13.51 9.42 -45.33
C GLU A 251 -14.18 10.81 -45.28
N GLY A 252 -13.55 11.78 -44.59
CA GLY A 252 -14.06 13.15 -44.49
C GLY A 252 -14.11 13.88 -45.84
N PHE A 253 -13.10 13.71 -46.67
CA PHE A 253 -13.06 14.34 -48.00
C PHE A 253 -14.13 13.77 -48.95
N LYS A 254 -14.36 12.43 -48.90
CA LYS A 254 -15.46 11.83 -49.69
C LYS A 254 -16.83 12.35 -49.28
N ALA A 255 -17.02 12.69 -48.02
CA ALA A 255 -18.27 13.28 -47.54
C ALA A 255 -18.43 14.76 -47.92
N THR A 256 -17.32 15.47 -48.20
CA THR A 256 -17.31 16.90 -48.39
C THR A 256 -17.19 17.30 -49.86
N PHE A 257 -16.42 16.54 -50.65
CA PHE A 257 -16.12 16.89 -52.04
C PHE A 257 -16.76 15.90 -53.01
N SER A 258 -17.22 16.41 -54.16
CA SER A 258 -17.79 15.62 -55.26
C SER A 258 -16.73 14.95 -56.16
N PHE A 259 -15.45 15.12 -55.86
CA PHE A 259 -14.31 14.53 -56.57
C PHE A 259 -13.38 13.82 -55.58
N GLU A 260 -12.54 12.91 -56.06
CA GLU A 260 -11.55 12.22 -55.25
C GLU A 260 -10.31 13.09 -55.03
N VAL A 261 -9.97 13.35 -53.77
CA VAL A 261 -8.76 14.09 -53.39
C VAL A 261 -7.52 13.22 -53.68
N PRO A 262 -6.51 13.71 -54.41
CA PRO A 262 -5.32 12.93 -54.75
C PRO A 262 -4.62 12.35 -53.50
N ALA A 263 -4.20 11.08 -53.56
CA ALA A 263 -3.55 10.38 -52.46
C ALA A 263 -2.29 11.09 -51.98
N ALA A 264 -1.53 11.76 -52.86
CA ALA A 264 -0.35 12.53 -52.49
C ALA A 264 -0.67 13.69 -51.53
N ILE A 265 -1.80 14.38 -51.73
CA ILE A 265 -2.26 15.46 -50.83
C ILE A 265 -2.63 14.88 -49.50
N VAL A 266 -3.43 13.80 -49.44
CA VAL A 266 -3.86 13.16 -48.20
C VAL A 266 -2.66 12.67 -47.42
N ASN A 267 -1.72 11.98 -48.05
CA ASN A 267 -0.55 11.42 -47.35
C ASN A 267 0.36 12.52 -46.78
N ASN A 268 0.64 13.59 -47.56
CA ASN A 268 1.44 14.72 -47.08
C ASN A 268 0.81 15.38 -45.83
N HIS A 269 -0.49 15.66 -45.89
CA HIS A 269 -1.17 16.26 -44.74
C HIS A 269 -1.27 15.30 -43.53
N SER A 270 -1.42 14.01 -43.77
CA SER A 270 -1.45 13.02 -42.68
C SER A 270 -0.10 12.90 -41.96
N GLU A 271 1.02 12.98 -42.67
CA GLU A 271 2.37 13.01 -42.08
C GLU A 271 2.58 14.30 -41.27
N GLN A 272 2.22 15.46 -41.83
CA GLN A 272 2.30 16.73 -41.09
C GLN A 272 1.45 16.74 -39.83
N LEU A 273 0.20 16.28 -39.91
CA LEU A 273 -0.69 16.18 -38.72
C LEU A 273 -0.15 15.21 -37.69
N SER A 274 0.41 14.07 -38.12
CA SER A 274 1.05 13.13 -37.21
C SER A 274 2.15 13.78 -36.36
N GLU A 275 3.01 14.58 -37.00
CA GLU A 275 4.09 15.30 -36.33
C GLU A 275 3.57 16.42 -35.42
N GLN A 276 2.64 17.24 -35.92
CA GLN A 276 2.07 18.35 -35.17
C GLN A 276 1.27 17.89 -33.93
N LEU A 277 0.62 16.72 -33.99
CA LEU A 277 -0.23 16.19 -32.91
C LEU A 277 0.49 15.29 -31.93
N LYS A 278 1.77 14.95 -32.17
CA LYS A 278 2.48 13.99 -31.31
C LYS A 278 2.54 14.41 -29.83
N ASP A 279 2.85 15.68 -29.57
CA ASP A 279 2.95 16.20 -28.18
C ASP A 279 1.58 16.26 -27.48
N MET A 280 0.56 16.69 -28.23
CA MET A 280 -0.82 16.71 -27.71
C MET A 280 -1.30 15.31 -27.39
N ASN A 281 -1.06 14.34 -28.25
CA ASN A 281 -1.44 12.96 -28.04
C ASN A 281 -0.66 12.34 -26.86
N ALA A 282 0.64 12.58 -26.77
CA ALA A 282 1.46 12.12 -25.66
C ALA A 282 0.95 12.68 -24.32
N ARG A 283 0.65 13.98 -24.27
CA ARG A 283 0.12 14.61 -23.06
C ARG A 283 -1.27 14.10 -22.70
N HIS A 284 -2.14 13.92 -23.69
CA HIS A 284 -3.48 13.35 -23.48
C HIS A 284 -3.42 11.93 -22.89
N GLU A 285 -2.59 11.05 -23.45
CA GLU A 285 -2.40 9.69 -22.92
C GLU A 285 -1.75 9.69 -21.54
N PHE A 286 -0.83 10.60 -21.28
CA PHE A 286 -0.23 10.81 -19.98
C PHE A 286 -1.27 11.29 -18.94
N ASN A 287 -2.13 12.23 -19.30
CA ASN A 287 -3.19 12.74 -18.41
C ASN A 287 -4.17 11.63 -17.97
N LYS A 288 -4.40 10.62 -18.81
CA LYS A 288 -5.19 9.43 -18.40
C LYS A 288 -4.54 8.67 -17.24
N ILE A 289 -3.21 8.54 -17.25
CA ILE A 289 -2.48 7.90 -16.12
C ILE A 289 -2.64 8.75 -14.86
N ILE A 290 -2.45 10.07 -14.97
CA ILE A 290 -2.62 10.98 -13.84
C ILE A 290 -4.03 10.87 -13.28
N GLN A 291 -5.05 10.92 -14.13
CA GLN A 291 -6.45 10.78 -13.71
C GLN A 291 -6.71 9.44 -13.02
N TYR A 292 -6.19 8.34 -13.55
CA TYR A 292 -6.34 7.02 -12.94
C TYR A 292 -5.67 6.94 -11.56
N MET A 293 -4.43 7.46 -11.42
CA MET A 293 -3.66 7.36 -10.19
C MET A 293 -4.14 8.31 -9.09
N THR A 294 -4.76 9.43 -9.47
CA THR A 294 -5.22 10.45 -8.51
C THR A 294 -6.73 10.45 -8.29
N GLY A 295 -7.51 9.91 -9.25
CA GLY A 295 -8.96 10.04 -9.29
C GLY A 295 -9.45 11.43 -9.68
N LEU A 296 -8.56 12.33 -10.13
CA LEU A 296 -8.84 13.71 -10.49
C LEU A 296 -8.45 13.97 -11.95
N ASP A 297 -9.29 14.70 -12.68
CA ASP A 297 -9.02 15.10 -14.06
C ASP A 297 -7.99 16.26 -14.07
N PRO A 298 -6.75 16.06 -14.55
CA PRO A 298 -5.72 17.10 -14.52
C PRO A 298 -6.01 18.29 -15.46
N GLU A 299 -6.89 18.13 -16.45
CA GLU A 299 -7.27 19.19 -17.38
C GLU A 299 -8.32 20.13 -16.78
N LYS A 300 -9.14 19.62 -15.83
CA LYS A 300 -10.19 20.39 -15.14
C LYS A 300 -9.75 20.95 -13.80
N ALA A 301 -8.67 20.43 -13.22
CA ALA A 301 -8.21 20.86 -11.91
C ALA A 301 -7.62 22.27 -11.93
N SER A 302 -8.02 23.11 -10.98
CA SER A 302 -7.37 24.40 -10.77
C SER A 302 -5.92 24.23 -10.29
N GLN A 303 -5.08 25.25 -10.46
CA GLN A 303 -3.69 25.19 -9.99
C GLN A 303 -3.58 24.92 -8.49
N ALA A 304 -4.51 25.46 -7.69
CA ALA A 304 -4.59 25.23 -6.25
C ALA A 304 -5.00 23.79 -5.91
N ASP A 305 -5.82 23.16 -6.73
CA ASP A 305 -6.27 21.78 -6.51
C ASP A 305 -5.24 20.73 -6.92
N LYS A 306 -4.31 21.07 -7.80
CA LYS A 306 -3.26 20.15 -8.23
C LYS A 306 -2.32 19.70 -7.11
N ALA A 307 -2.17 20.48 -6.06
CA ALA A 307 -1.36 20.14 -4.88
C ALA A 307 -2.12 19.36 -3.81
N LYS A 308 -3.46 19.30 -3.88
CA LYS A 308 -4.28 18.59 -2.90
C LYS A 308 -4.23 17.08 -3.11
N PRO A 309 -4.35 16.27 -2.04
CA PRO A 309 -4.47 14.82 -2.18
C PRO A 309 -5.60 14.42 -3.11
N GLY A 310 -5.36 13.44 -3.95
CA GLY A 310 -6.37 12.85 -4.84
C GLY A 310 -7.42 12.03 -4.10
N THR A 311 -8.39 11.53 -4.84
CA THR A 311 -9.47 10.67 -4.31
C THR A 311 -9.12 9.18 -4.43
N ALA A 312 -8.29 8.80 -5.39
CA ALA A 312 -7.86 7.41 -5.58
C ALA A 312 -6.89 6.97 -4.47
N ARG A 313 -7.08 5.76 -3.96
CA ARG A 313 -6.26 5.16 -2.90
C ARG A 313 -5.31 4.14 -3.49
N CYS A 314 -4.02 4.32 -3.25
CA CYS A 314 -2.95 3.39 -3.58
C CYS A 314 -2.26 2.93 -2.29
N LEU A 315 -1.56 1.79 -2.36
CA LEU A 315 -0.71 1.34 -1.26
C LEU A 315 0.73 1.27 -1.74
N ALA A 316 1.59 2.11 -1.18
CA ALA A 316 3.01 2.13 -1.48
C ALA A 316 3.77 1.27 -0.46
N LEU A 317 4.70 0.43 -0.94
CA LEU A 317 5.53 -0.45 -0.13
C LEU A 317 7.00 -0.32 -0.53
N LEU A 318 7.89 -0.37 0.45
CA LEU A 318 9.32 -0.53 0.23
C LEU A 318 9.72 -1.96 0.59
N TYR A 319 10.32 -2.64 -0.39
CA TYR A 319 10.90 -3.98 -0.21
C TYR A 319 12.42 -3.88 -0.20
N ARG A 320 13.06 -4.54 0.77
CA ARG A 320 14.51 -4.52 0.94
C ARG A 320 15.10 -5.93 1.00
N GLY A 321 16.20 -6.14 0.30
CA GLY A 321 16.96 -7.37 0.29
C GLY A 321 17.87 -7.50 -0.93
N PRO A 322 18.58 -8.61 -1.08
CA PRO A 322 19.44 -8.83 -2.25
C PRO A 322 18.61 -8.96 -3.51
N ASP A 323 19.04 -8.31 -4.60
CA ASP A 323 18.38 -8.29 -5.92
C ASP A 323 16.90 -7.87 -5.85
N ALA A 324 16.56 -6.91 -4.98
CA ALA A 324 15.17 -6.57 -4.71
C ALA A 324 14.42 -6.11 -5.96
N ILE A 325 15.05 -5.26 -6.79
CA ILE A 325 14.46 -4.76 -8.03
C ILE A 325 14.15 -5.92 -8.99
N LEU A 326 15.13 -6.77 -9.23
CA LEU A 326 14.98 -7.90 -10.14
C LEU A 326 13.89 -8.87 -9.68
N LYS A 327 13.89 -9.25 -8.39
CA LYS A 327 12.92 -10.18 -7.81
C LYS A 327 11.49 -9.66 -7.89
N ILE A 328 11.27 -8.39 -7.51
CA ILE A 328 9.94 -7.75 -7.58
C ILE A 328 9.46 -7.70 -9.03
N ARG A 329 10.30 -7.22 -9.95
CA ARG A 329 9.92 -7.11 -11.38
C ARG A 329 9.65 -8.46 -12.03
N ASN A 330 10.39 -9.50 -11.66
CA ASN A 330 10.15 -10.85 -12.15
C ASN A 330 8.77 -11.39 -11.74
N ILE A 331 8.36 -11.18 -10.48
CA ILE A 331 7.03 -11.61 -10.02
C ILE A 331 5.92 -10.72 -10.60
N LEU A 332 6.19 -9.42 -10.74
CA LEU A 332 5.22 -8.48 -11.29
C LEU A 332 4.89 -8.78 -12.75
N GLY A 333 5.90 -9.09 -13.56
CA GLY A 333 5.75 -9.33 -15.00
C GLY A 333 5.77 -8.06 -15.85
N PRO A 334 5.62 -8.19 -17.20
CA PRO A 334 5.72 -7.09 -18.16
C PRO A 334 4.59 -6.07 -17.97
N THR A 335 4.81 -4.82 -18.44
CA THR A 335 3.83 -3.73 -18.32
C THR A 335 2.50 -4.05 -19.02
N ASN A 336 2.55 -4.71 -20.16
CA ASN A 336 1.35 -5.22 -20.84
C ASN A 336 0.92 -6.53 -20.20
N SER A 337 -0.18 -6.52 -19.46
CA SER A 337 -0.73 -7.68 -18.74
C SER A 337 -0.98 -8.88 -19.66
N LYS A 338 -1.38 -8.63 -20.92
CA LYS A 338 -1.66 -9.70 -21.91
C LYS A 338 -0.41 -10.43 -22.39
N GLN A 339 0.77 -9.83 -22.24
CA GLN A 339 2.06 -10.43 -22.62
C GLN A 339 2.75 -11.15 -21.44
N GLY A 340 2.15 -11.09 -20.25
CA GLY A 340 2.69 -11.76 -19.06
C GLY A 340 2.51 -13.27 -19.12
N GLU A 341 3.51 -13.99 -18.60
CA GLU A 341 3.42 -15.43 -18.35
C GLU A 341 2.39 -15.75 -17.25
N PRO A 342 1.77 -16.93 -17.25
CA PRO A 342 0.94 -17.38 -16.13
C PRO A 342 1.69 -17.28 -14.80
N GLY A 343 0.98 -16.86 -13.74
CA GLY A 343 1.57 -16.71 -12.40
C GLY A 343 2.22 -15.34 -12.12
N LYS A 344 2.34 -14.45 -13.11
CA LYS A 344 2.77 -13.06 -12.89
C LYS A 344 1.61 -12.22 -12.38
N ILE A 345 1.89 -11.27 -11.46
CA ILE A 345 0.86 -10.40 -10.84
C ILE A 345 0.06 -9.65 -11.90
N ARG A 346 0.73 -9.02 -12.86
CA ARG A 346 0.06 -8.25 -13.92
C ARG A 346 -0.79 -9.12 -14.84
N ARG A 347 -0.39 -10.38 -15.05
CA ARG A 347 -1.20 -11.34 -15.82
C ARG A 347 -2.48 -11.75 -15.10
N ILE A 348 -2.41 -11.90 -13.77
CA ILE A 348 -3.53 -12.36 -12.96
C ILE A 348 -4.50 -11.22 -12.65
N TYR A 349 -3.98 -10.05 -12.29
CA TYR A 349 -4.76 -8.94 -11.72
C TYR A 349 -4.82 -7.70 -12.61
N GLY A 350 -4.06 -7.63 -13.70
CA GLY A 350 -4.07 -6.49 -14.61
C GLY A 350 -5.10 -6.65 -15.72
N GLU A 351 -5.77 -5.55 -16.07
CA GLU A 351 -6.76 -5.48 -17.16
C GLU A 351 -6.08 -5.10 -18.47
N ASP A 352 -5.23 -4.07 -18.44
CA ASP A 352 -4.56 -3.48 -19.59
C ASP A 352 -3.16 -2.95 -19.25
N ILE A 353 -2.57 -2.10 -20.10
CA ILE A 353 -1.25 -1.48 -19.91
C ILE A 353 -1.26 -0.45 -18.77
N MET A 354 -2.37 0.24 -18.53
CA MET A 354 -2.51 1.26 -17.49
C MET A 354 -2.99 0.65 -16.18
N LYS A 355 -4.08 -0.12 -16.24
CA LYS A 355 -4.66 -0.84 -15.09
C LYS A 355 -3.99 -2.21 -14.92
N ASN A 356 -2.69 -2.20 -14.62
CA ASN A 356 -1.84 -3.40 -14.57
C ASN A 356 -1.43 -3.81 -13.17
N ALA A 357 -2.30 -3.58 -12.20
CA ALA A 357 -2.21 -4.00 -10.78
C ALA A 357 -1.17 -3.23 -9.96
N ALA A 358 0.08 -3.14 -10.38
CA ALA A 358 1.12 -2.46 -9.61
C ALA A 358 2.20 -1.80 -10.49
N HIS A 359 2.77 -0.71 -9.97
CA HIS A 359 4.04 -0.14 -10.41
C HIS A 359 5.18 -0.73 -9.55
N ALA A 360 6.35 -0.91 -10.14
CA ALA A 360 7.58 -1.18 -9.41
C ALA A 360 8.73 -0.43 -10.08
N SER A 361 9.61 0.17 -9.28
CA SER A 361 10.82 0.83 -9.77
C SER A 361 11.70 -0.14 -10.55
N ASP A 362 12.37 0.35 -11.56
CA ASP A 362 13.19 -0.45 -12.48
C ASP A 362 14.70 -0.28 -12.27
N ALA A 363 15.10 0.69 -11.44
CA ALA A 363 16.47 0.94 -11.02
C ALA A 363 16.51 1.49 -9.58
N VAL A 364 17.66 1.41 -8.93
CA VAL A 364 17.87 1.94 -7.56
C VAL A 364 17.64 3.44 -7.53
N GLU A 365 18.17 4.17 -8.52
CA GLU A 365 18.05 5.62 -8.64
C GLU A 365 16.57 6.04 -8.81
N ASN A 366 15.81 5.28 -9.61
CA ASN A 366 14.38 5.52 -9.77
C ASN A 366 13.62 5.24 -8.46
N ALA A 367 13.94 4.17 -7.75
CA ALA A 367 13.35 3.88 -6.44
C ALA A 367 13.61 5.03 -5.45
N GLU A 368 14.85 5.56 -5.42
CA GLU A 368 15.21 6.68 -4.56
C GLU A 368 14.47 7.98 -4.92
N ARG A 369 14.33 8.30 -6.21
CA ARG A 369 13.56 9.45 -6.69
C ARG A 369 12.08 9.29 -6.36
N GLU A 370 11.51 8.17 -6.70
CA GLU A 370 10.08 7.88 -6.58
C GLU A 370 9.61 7.87 -5.11
N ARG A 371 10.39 7.26 -4.20
CA ARG A 371 10.04 7.23 -2.76
C ARG A 371 10.10 8.61 -2.11
N LYS A 372 10.96 9.53 -2.61
CA LYS A 372 11.02 10.93 -2.15
C LYS A 372 9.79 11.71 -2.58
N ILE A 373 9.36 11.58 -3.84
CA ILE A 373 8.16 12.25 -4.37
C ILE A 373 6.92 11.92 -3.53
N ILE A 374 6.75 10.66 -3.13
CA ILE A 374 5.61 10.23 -2.32
C ILE A 374 5.85 10.35 -0.81
N SER A 375 6.94 10.95 -0.38
CA SER A 375 7.31 11.12 1.04
C SER A 375 7.32 9.79 1.81
N LEU A 376 7.95 8.76 1.22
CA LEU A 376 8.16 7.43 1.83
C LEU A 376 9.68 7.12 1.87
N TRP A 377 10.48 8.00 2.47
CA TRP A 377 11.93 7.85 2.51
C TRP A 377 12.54 8.06 3.90
N ASP A 378 11.93 8.89 4.73
CA ASP A 378 12.28 9.08 6.14
C ASP A 378 11.05 9.52 6.94
N ASN A 379 11.25 9.74 8.24
CA ASN A 379 10.24 10.29 9.14
C ASN A 379 10.61 11.69 9.63
N LYS A 380 11.55 12.38 8.96
CA LYS A 380 11.93 13.74 9.29
C LYS A 380 10.87 14.69 8.76
N GLY A 381 10.26 15.46 9.63
CA GLY A 381 9.25 16.44 9.29
C GLY A 381 7.84 16.05 9.73
N ARG A 382 6.84 16.49 8.96
CA ARG A 382 5.43 16.30 9.28
C ARG A 382 5.01 14.85 9.12
N CYS A 383 4.48 14.26 10.19
CA CYS A 383 3.93 12.92 10.15
C CYS A 383 2.40 12.97 10.00
N GLU A 384 1.92 12.68 8.81
CA GLU A 384 0.48 12.71 8.48
C GLU A 384 -0.37 11.80 9.39
N LEU A 385 0.16 10.62 9.76
CA LEU A 385 -0.55 9.68 10.64
C LEU A 385 -0.63 10.20 12.07
N LYS A 386 0.43 10.82 12.58
CA LYS A 386 0.41 11.45 13.90
C LYS A 386 -0.69 12.51 13.97
N GLU A 387 -0.74 13.39 12.98
CA GLU A 387 -1.74 14.44 12.92
C GLU A 387 -3.17 13.89 12.78
N LEU A 388 -3.36 12.86 11.98
CA LEU A 388 -4.66 12.19 11.84
C LEU A 388 -5.15 11.67 13.18
N ILE A 389 -4.29 11.01 13.96
CA ILE A 389 -4.63 10.49 15.28
C ILE A 389 -4.88 11.62 16.28
N GLU A 390 -4.01 12.62 16.33
CA GLU A 390 -4.16 13.77 17.25
C GLU A 390 -5.45 14.54 16.99
N ASN A 391 -5.79 14.79 15.72
CA ASN A 391 -7.04 15.44 15.32
C ASN A 391 -8.28 14.62 15.71
N TYR A 392 -8.22 13.30 15.62
CA TYR A 392 -9.31 12.44 16.09
C TYR A 392 -9.46 12.52 17.62
N LEU A 393 -8.37 12.40 18.37
CA LEU A 393 -8.39 12.44 19.84
C LEU A 393 -8.86 13.77 20.40
N GLN A 394 -8.58 14.89 19.71
CA GLN A 394 -9.08 16.22 20.09
C GLN A 394 -10.60 16.32 19.92
N LYS A 395 -11.18 15.69 18.91
CA LYS A 395 -12.63 15.69 18.65
C LYS A 395 -13.40 14.72 19.55
N SER A 396 -12.71 13.73 20.10
CA SER A 396 -13.31 12.69 20.96
C SER A 396 -13.28 13.05 22.46
N ARG A 397 -12.69 14.20 22.81
CA ARG A 397 -12.72 14.81 24.15
C ARG A 397 -13.94 15.73 24.28
#